data_f5b6cfb055733b86f784fd13ab1fa884
#
_entry.id   f5b6cfb055733b86f784fd13ab1fa884
#
_cell.length_a   1.000
_cell.length_b   1.000
_cell.length_c   1.000
_cell.angle_alpha   90.00
_cell.angle_beta   90.00
_cell.angle_gamma   90.00
#
_symmetry.space_group_name_H-M   'P 1'
#
loop_
_entity.id
_entity.type
_entity.pdbx_description
1 polymer ?
#
loop_
_entity_poly.entity_id
_entity_poly.type
_entity_poly.pdbx_seq_one_letter_code
_entity_poly.pdbx_strand_id
1 'polypeptide(L)'
;MSTKYKATTTEGAYFITITTVGWIDVFTRLSQKYIITDSLKHCQQNKGLEIYAYCIMSSHVHLFCKATNGFILSDVIRDFKKFTSKKIIQTIIDEPESRREWLLAYFQKACEHLKREQLYKVWQDGYHAEHIYSNSFIKQKIEYIHNNPVKDKIVTLPEDYYFSSARNYAGLENELEIVLKCTVGTECNSALSTMVCKFNF
;
A
#
# COMPACT_ATOMS: atom_id res chain seq x y z
N MET A 1 10.20 14.91 -14.21
CA MET A 1 9.94 13.80 -13.27
C MET A 1 11.02 12.76 -13.44
N SER A 2 11.66 12.35 -12.34
CA SER A 2 12.72 11.32 -12.39
C SER A 2 12.12 9.99 -12.84
N THR A 3 12.67 9.39 -13.89
CA THR A 3 12.29 8.06 -14.40
C THR A 3 12.86 6.92 -13.55
N LYS A 4 13.74 7.24 -12.60
CA LYS A 4 14.54 6.30 -11.79
C LYS A 4 13.72 5.37 -10.87
N TYR A 5 12.46 5.73 -10.58
CA TYR A 5 11.62 5.02 -9.60
C TYR A 5 10.25 4.63 -10.19
N LYS A 6 10.23 4.13 -11.42
CA LYS A 6 9.01 3.59 -12.03
C LYS A 6 9.14 2.07 -12.15
N ALA A 7 8.01 1.36 -11.98
CA ALA A 7 7.94 -0.06 -12.31
C ALA A 7 8.10 -0.21 -13.84
N THR A 8 9.28 -0.63 -14.28
CA THR A 8 9.66 -0.67 -15.71
C THR A 8 9.56 -2.07 -16.29
N THR A 9 9.50 -3.11 -15.47
CA THR A 9 9.38 -4.49 -15.93
C THR A 9 7.98 -5.03 -15.60
N THR A 10 7.42 -5.80 -16.52
CA THR A 10 6.09 -6.43 -16.38
C THR A 10 6.10 -7.59 -15.37
N GLU A 11 7.25 -8.17 -15.06
CA GLU A 11 7.37 -9.38 -14.25
C GLU A 11 8.06 -9.18 -12.88
N GLY A 12 8.54 -7.98 -12.60
CA GLY A 12 9.27 -7.68 -11.37
C GLY A 12 8.38 -7.45 -10.15
N ALA A 13 8.88 -7.84 -8.97
CA ALA A 13 8.30 -7.42 -7.70
C ALA A 13 8.92 -6.08 -7.26
N TYR A 14 8.10 -5.22 -6.68
CA TYR A 14 8.49 -3.86 -6.32
C TYR A 14 8.10 -3.52 -4.89
N PHE A 15 9.00 -2.84 -4.19
CA PHE A 15 8.64 -2.04 -3.03
C PHE A 15 8.09 -0.70 -3.53
N ILE A 16 6.89 -0.33 -3.09
CA ILE A 16 6.18 0.87 -3.53
C ILE A 16 5.79 1.72 -2.33
N THR A 17 5.95 3.03 -2.45
CA THR A 17 5.36 4.00 -1.53
C THR A 17 4.42 4.92 -2.29
N ILE A 18 3.16 4.98 -1.86
CA ILE A 18 2.11 5.85 -2.40
C ILE A 18 1.77 6.86 -1.32
N THR A 19 1.99 8.14 -1.58
CA THR A 19 1.91 9.21 -0.59
C THR A 19 0.79 10.20 -0.93
N THR A 20 0.11 10.71 0.07
CA THR A 20 -0.86 11.80 -0.08
C THR A 20 -0.16 13.11 -0.42
N VAL A 21 -0.83 14.03 -1.11
CA VAL A 21 -0.27 15.37 -1.37
C VAL A 21 0.04 16.07 -0.04
N GLY A 22 1.22 16.70 0.03
CA GLY A 22 1.68 17.38 1.23
C GLY A 22 1.83 16.51 2.47
N TRP A 23 1.88 15.18 2.34
CA TRP A 23 1.95 14.24 3.47
C TRP A 23 0.79 14.37 4.47
N ILE A 24 -0.38 14.83 3.97
CA ILE A 24 -1.56 14.99 4.81
C ILE A 24 -2.00 13.64 5.40
N ASP A 25 -2.19 13.61 6.70
CA ASP A 25 -2.59 12.45 7.49
C ASP A 25 -4.10 12.13 7.34
N VAL A 26 -4.52 11.77 6.14
CA VAL A 26 -5.92 11.49 5.81
C VAL A 26 -6.40 10.16 6.39
N PHE A 27 -5.50 9.17 6.55
CA PHE A 27 -5.82 7.82 7.03
C PHE A 27 -5.81 7.71 8.56
N THR A 28 -6.36 8.71 9.26
CA THR A 28 -6.50 8.70 10.73
C THR A 28 -7.76 7.97 11.18
N ARG A 29 -8.79 7.92 10.32
CA ARG A 29 -10.06 7.23 10.59
C ARG A 29 -10.08 5.83 9.99
N LEU A 30 -10.81 4.93 10.65
CA LEU A 30 -10.96 3.54 10.17
C LEU A 30 -11.62 3.49 8.79
N SER A 31 -12.67 4.28 8.54
CA SER A 31 -13.35 4.34 7.23
C SER A 31 -12.38 4.64 6.09
N GLN A 32 -11.45 5.58 6.29
CA GLN A 32 -10.44 5.92 5.29
C GLN A 32 -9.44 4.78 5.06
N LYS A 33 -9.05 4.06 6.12
CA LYS A 33 -8.16 2.90 6.01
C LYS A 33 -8.85 1.73 5.32
N TYR A 34 -10.13 1.48 5.61
CA TYR A 34 -10.90 0.43 4.93
C TYR A 34 -11.08 0.71 3.44
N ILE A 35 -11.20 1.96 2.99
CA ILE A 35 -11.18 2.28 1.54
C ILE A 35 -9.89 1.74 0.89
N ILE A 36 -8.76 1.83 1.58
CA ILE A 36 -7.48 1.34 1.07
C ILE A 36 -7.46 -0.19 1.06
N THR A 37 -7.79 -0.86 2.17
CA THR A 37 -7.79 -2.33 2.23
C THR A 37 -8.77 -2.95 1.24
N ASP A 38 -10.01 -2.45 1.14
CA ASP A 38 -11.02 -2.95 0.19
C ASP A 38 -10.58 -2.76 -1.26
N SER A 39 -9.95 -1.63 -1.56
CA SER A 39 -9.42 -1.37 -2.91
C SER A 39 -8.24 -2.27 -3.25
N LEU A 40 -7.35 -2.57 -2.29
CA LEU A 40 -6.27 -3.52 -2.48
C LEU A 40 -6.82 -4.95 -2.66
N LYS A 41 -7.81 -5.35 -1.86
CA LYS A 41 -8.51 -6.64 -1.99
C LYS A 41 -9.16 -6.79 -3.37
N HIS A 42 -9.82 -5.73 -3.86
CA HIS A 42 -10.34 -5.71 -5.22
C HIS A 42 -9.24 -5.87 -6.28
N CYS A 43 -8.08 -5.21 -6.11
CA CYS A 43 -6.95 -5.37 -7.03
C CYS A 43 -6.37 -6.79 -7.01
N GLN A 44 -6.33 -7.46 -5.84
CA GLN A 44 -5.93 -8.86 -5.74
C GLN A 44 -6.88 -9.76 -6.50
N GLN A 45 -8.18 -9.60 -6.31
CA GLN A 45 -9.21 -10.45 -6.90
C GLN A 45 -9.37 -10.25 -8.41
N ASN A 46 -9.22 -9.00 -8.90
CA ASN A 46 -9.64 -8.62 -10.25
C ASN A 46 -8.55 -8.06 -11.15
N LYS A 47 -7.37 -7.74 -10.61
CA LYS A 47 -6.28 -7.08 -11.35
C LYS A 47 -4.92 -7.74 -11.15
N GLY A 48 -4.91 -8.99 -10.73
CA GLY A 48 -3.69 -9.80 -10.61
C GLY A 48 -2.65 -9.21 -9.66
N LEU A 49 -3.07 -8.42 -8.65
CA LEU A 49 -2.13 -7.87 -7.67
C LEU A 49 -1.79 -8.93 -6.63
N GLU A 50 -0.53 -9.35 -6.58
CA GLU A 50 0.03 -10.14 -5.48
C GLU A 50 0.67 -9.20 -4.46
N ILE A 51 0.27 -9.29 -3.20
CA ILE A 51 0.83 -8.51 -2.10
C ILE A 51 1.65 -9.44 -1.21
N TYR A 52 2.90 -9.08 -0.98
CA TYR A 52 3.83 -9.80 -0.10
C TYR A 52 3.96 -9.14 1.27
N ALA A 53 3.93 -7.80 1.32
CA ALA A 53 3.86 -7.04 2.55
C ALA A 53 3.17 -5.70 2.30
N TYR A 54 2.51 -5.16 3.34
CA TYR A 54 1.91 -3.84 3.30
C TYR A 54 1.88 -3.19 4.67
N CYS A 55 1.78 -1.86 4.67
CA CYS A 55 1.46 -1.06 5.84
C CYS A 55 0.75 0.23 5.40
N ILE A 56 -0.42 0.51 5.99
CA ILE A 56 -1.20 1.72 5.74
C ILE A 56 -0.93 2.70 6.88
N MET A 57 -0.06 3.68 6.64
CA MET A 57 0.25 4.74 7.58
C MET A 57 -0.77 5.88 7.49
N SER A 58 -0.66 6.91 8.32
CA SER A 58 -1.61 8.04 8.34
C SER A 58 -1.62 8.86 7.04
N SER A 59 -0.51 8.96 6.34
CA SER A 59 -0.32 9.80 5.13
C SER A 59 0.16 9.05 3.89
N HIS A 60 0.48 7.76 4.02
CA HIS A 60 1.05 6.98 2.92
C HIS A 60 0.80 5.49 3.09
N VAL A 61 0.98 4.75 1.99
CA VAL A 61 0.85 3.29 1.93
C VAL A 61 2.16 2.72 1.42
N HIS A 62 2.73 1.79 2.16
CA HIS A 62 3.81 0.94 1.69
C HIS A 62 3.27 -0.37 1.18
N LEU A 63 3.76 -0.81 0.03
CA LEU A 63 3.45 -2.12 -0.56
C LEU A 63 4.74 -2.78 -1.02
N PHE A 64 4.88 -4.06 -0.75
CA PHE A 64 5.74 -4.94 -1.48
C PHE A 64 4.85 -5.87 -2.30
N CYS A 65 4.84 -5.72 -3.63
CA CYS A 65 3.85 -6.33 -4.50
C CYS A 65 4.38 -6.58 -5.92
N LYS A 66 3.61 -7.37 -6.66
CA LYS A 66 3.83 -7.69 -8.08
C LYS A 66 2.48 -7.70 -8.80
N ALA A 67 2.45 -7.40 -10.08
CA ALA A 67 1.31 -7.71 -10.95
C ALA A 67 1.57 -9.01 -11.70
N THR A 68 0.54 -9.83 -11.86
CA THR A 68 0.56 -11.14 -12.53
C THR A 68 -0.54 -11.23 -13.59
N ASN A 69 -0.62 -12.36 -14.29
CA ASN A 69 -1.70 -12.65 -15.23
C ASN A 69 -1.86 -11.61 -16.37
N GLY A 70 -0.75 -11.05 -16.86
CA GLY A 70 -0.75 -10.07 -17.95
C GLY A 70 -1.10 -8.64 -17.53
N PHE A 71 -1.36 -8.39 -16.25
CA PHE A 71 -1.57 -7.03 -15.75
C PHE A 71 -0.23 -6.28 -15.60
N ILE A 72 -0.30 -4.95 -15.80
CA ILE A 72 0.85 -4.06 -15.65
C ILE A 72 0.72 -3.32 -14.33
N LEU A 73 1.72 -3.44 -13.46
CA LEU A 73 1.69 -2.87 -12.11
C LEU A 73 1.40 -1.37 -12.08
N SER A 74 1.98 -0.61 -13.01
CA SER A 74 1.71 0.85 -13.10
C SER A 74 0.25 1.17 -13.40
N ASP A 75 -0.43 0.33 -14.18
CA ASP A 75 -1.85 0.51 -14.48
C ASP A 75 -2.73 0.15 -13.28
N VAL A 76 -2.40 -0.94 -12.59
CA VAL A 76 -3.07 -1.33 -11.34
C VAL A 76 -2.97 -0.20 -10.31
N ILE A 77 -1.78 0.34 -10.09
CA ILE A 77 -1.56 1.44 -9.13
C ILE A 77 -2.24 2.74 -9.57
N ARG A 78 -2.23 3.07 -10.87
CA ARG A 78 -2.97 4.21 -11.41
C ARG A 78 -4.48 4.09 -11.12
N ASP A 79 -5.06 2.94 -11.40
CA ASP A 79 -6.49 2.70 -11.20
C ASP A 79 -6.86 2.69 -9.71
N PHE A 80 -6.03 2.06 -8.87
CA PHE A 80 -6.14 2.11 -7.42
C PHE A 80 -6.17 3.56 -6.90
N LYS A 81 -5.21 4.39 -7.31
CA LYS A 81 -5.13 5.81 -6.90
C LYS A 81 -6.35 6.61 -7.38
N LYS A 82 -6.81 6.36 -8.61
CA LYS A 82 -7.98 7.04 -9.18
C LYS A 82 -9.25 6.71 -8.41
N PHE A 83 -9.47 5.41 -8.11
CA PHE A 83 -10.64 4.96 -7.38
C PHE A 83 -10.62 5.45 -5.92
N THR A 84 -9.52 5.20 -5.20
CA THR A 84 -9.40 5.59 -3.79
C THR A 84 -9.48 7.10 -3.58
N SER A 85 -8.91 7.90 -4.49
CA SER A 85 -9.03 9.37 -4.42
C SER A 85 -10.50 9.81 -4.40
N LYS A 86 -11.34 9.25 -5.30
CA LYS A 86 -12.77 9.57 -5.34
C LYS A 86 -13.49 9.14 -4.07
N LYS A 87 -13.23 7.92 -3.59
CA LYS A 87 -13.87 7.38 -2.39
C LYS A 87 -13.48 8.15 -1.14
N ILE A 88 -12.20 8.49 -0.98
CA ILE A 88 -11.70 9.30 0.14
C ILE A 88 -12.39 10.66 0.19
N ILE A 89 -12.47 11.37 -0.94
CA ILE A 89 -13.15 12.67 -1.00
C ILE A 89 -14.64 12.53 -0.66
N GLN A 90 -15.31 11.50 -1.22
CA GLN A 90 -16.72 11.25 -0.93
C GLN A 90 -16.94 10.99 0.57
N THR A 91 -16.12 10.17 1.18
CA THR A 91 -16.19 9.88 2.62
C THR A 91 -15.93 11.13 3.47
N ILE A 92 -15.00 12.01 3.07
CA ILE A 92 -14.77 13.30 3.76
C ILE A 92 -16.01 14.20 3.67
N ILE A 93 -16.77 14.15 2.57
CA ILE A 93 -18.00 14.93 2.38
C ILE A 93 -19.16 14.34 3.19
N ASP A 94 -19.33 13.03 3.19
CA ASP A 94 -20.51 12.36 3.70
C ASP A 94 -20.44 12.08 5.21
N GLU A 95 -19.25 11.76 5.73
CA GLU A 95 -19.07 11.41 7.14
C GLU A 95 -18.71 12.62 8.01
N PRO A 96 -18.97 12.56 9.32
CA PRO A 96 -18.52 13.61 10.24
C PRO A 96 -16.98 13.70 10.25
N GLU A 97 -16.43 14.76 9.70
CA GLU A 97 -14.98 15.07 9.68
C GLU A 97 -14.74 16.51 10.10
N SER A 98 -14.15 16.71 11.26
CA SER A 98 -13.88 18.05 11.82
C SER A 98 -12.95 18.90 10.95
N ARG A 99 -12.07 18.25 10.17
CA ARG A 99 -11.14 18.91 9.24
C ARG A 99 -11.68 18.99 7.81
N ARG A 100 -12.99 18.70 7.57
CA ARG A 100 -13.59 18.59 6.23
C ARG A 100 -13.26 19.77 5.34
N GLU A 101 -13.57 20.97 5.77
CA GLU A 101 -13.37 22.20 4.96
C GLU A 101 -11.89 22.37 4.60
N TRP A 102 -11.03 22.22 5.59
CA TRP A 102 -9.60 22.34 5.41
C TRP A 102 -9.03 21.26 4.46
N LEU A 103 -9.43 19.98 4.63
CA LEU A 103 -8.98 18.88 3.77
C LEU A 103 -9.44 19.10 2.32
N LEU A 104 -10.71 19.44 2.10
CA LEU A 104 -11.23 19.68 0.76
C LEU A 104 -10.55 20.87 0.09
N ALA A 105 -10.39 21.99 0.81
CA ALA A 105 -9.66 23.15 0.28
C ALA A 105 -8.21 22.82 -0.08
N TYR A 106 -7.52 22.03 0.74
CA TYR A 106 -6.14 21.60 0.48
C TYR A 106 -6.05 20.72 -0.77
N PHE A 107 -6.92 19.70 -0.88
CA PHE A 107 -6.93 18.80 -2.04
C PHE A 107 -7.39 19.49 -3.32
N GLN A 108 -8.24 20.50 -3.23
CA GLN A 108 -8.63 21.35 -4.35
C GLN A 108 -7.44 22.20 -4.81
N LYS A 109 -6.78 22.89 -3.91
CA LYS A 109 -5.59 23.70 -4.19
C LYS A 109 -4.48 22.88 -4.87
N ALA A 110 -4.33 21.60 -4.52
CA ALA A 110 -3.38 20.70 -5.14
C ALA A 110 -3.67 20.41 -6.62
N CYS A 111 -4.82 20.80 -7.16
CA CYS A 111 -5.21 20.66 -8.56
C CYS A 111 -5.01 21.94 -9.39
N GLU A 112 -4.88 23.12 -8.80
CA GLU A 112 -4.90 24.42 -9.50
C GLU A 112 -3.91 24.55 -10.67
N HIS A 113 -2.78 23.83 -10.58
CA HIS A 113 -1.76 23.82 -11.63
C HIS A 113 -1.92 22.71 -12.68
N LEU A 114 -2.97 21.88 -12.55
CA LEU A 114 -3.19 20.78 -13.48
C LEU A 114 -3.98 21.26 -14.71
N LYS A 115 -3.53 20.88 -15.91
CA LYS A 115 -4.19 21.22 -17.18
C LYS A 115 -5.52 20.47 -17.41
N ARG A 116 -5.93 19.57 -16.53
CA ARG A 116 -7.15 18.76 -16.63
C ARG A 116 -8.15 19.18 -15.58
N GLU A 117 -9.42 19.07 -15.91
CA GLU A 117 -10.53 19.26 -14.98
C GLU A 117 -10.55 18.16 -13.91
N GLN A 118 -9.81 18.39 -12.85
CA GLN A 118 -9.79 17.56 -11.66
C GLN A 118 -10.06 18.45 -10.46
N LEU A 119 -11.15 18.18 -9.72
CA LEU A 119 -11.53 19.02 -8.59
C LEU A 119 -10.67 18.78 -7.36
N TYR A 120 -10.23 17.56 -7.12
CA TYR A 120 -9.47 17.19 -5.92
C TYR A 120 -8.33 16.24 -6.26
N LYS A 121 -7.19 16.42 -5.60
CA LYS A 121 -6.02 15.55 -5.72
C LYS A 121 -5.59 15.06 -4.34
N VAL A 122 -5.83 13.79 -4.04
CA VAL A 122 -5.45 13.17 -2.76
C VAL A 122 -4.02 12.65 -2.81
N TRP A 123 -3.63 12.00 -3.89
CA TRP A 123 -2.32 11.37 -4.03
C TRP A 123 -1.32 12.26 -4.77
N GLN A 124 -0.06 12.21 -4.36
CA GLN A 124 1.06 12.79 -5.13
C GLN A 124 1.13 12.17 -6.53
N ASP A 125 1.75 12.88 -7.48
CA ASP A 125 1.98 12.34 -8.82
C ASP A 125 2.98 11.18 -8.77
N GLY A 126 2.70 10.14 -9.57
CA GLY A 126 3.52 8.94 -9.58
C GLY A 126 3.45 8.16 -8.27
N TYR A 127 4.49 7.43 -7.98
CA TYR A 127 4.76 6.68 -6.75
C TYR A 127 6.26 6.36 -6.73
N HIS A 128 6.81 6.14 -5.54
CA HIS A 128 8.18 5.66 -5.43
C HIS A 128 8.19 4.14 -5.58
N ALA A 129 8.97 3.60 -6.52
CA ALA A 129 9.10 2.17 -6.74
C ALA A 129 10.58 1.76 -6.76
N GLU A 130 10.91 0.73 -5.99
CA GLU A 130 12.23 0.10 -6.01
C GLU A 130 12.07 -1.36 -6.43
N HIS A 131 12.77 -1.77 -7.49
CA HIS A 131 12.77 -3.15 -7.95
C HIS A 131 13.45 -4.05 -6.94
N ILE A 132 12.82 -5.18 -6.61
CA ILE A 132 13.36 -6.16 -5.67
C ILE A 132 14.16 -7.21 -6.45
N TYR A 133 15.45 -7.33 -6.14
CA TYR A 133 16.40 -8.17 -6.89
C TYR A 133 17.17 -9.20 -6.04
N SER A 134 17.02 -9.18 -4.71
CA SER A 134 17.73 -10.14 -3.84
C SER A 134 16.95 -10.48 -2.57
N ASN A 135 17.22 -11.65 -1.99
CA ASN A 135 16.58 -12.10 -0.74
C ASN A 135 16.91 -11.20 0.45
N SER A 136 18.14 -10.69 0.52
CA SER A 136 18.54 -9.73 1.58
C SER A 136 17.73 -8.44 1.49
N PHE A 137 17.50 -7.96 0.27
CA PHE A 137 16.69 -6.76 0.03
C PHE A 137 15.20 -7.00 0.33
N ILE A 138 14.67 -8.20 0.03
CA ILE A 138 13.32 -8.62 0.43
C ILE A 138 13.15 -8.49 1.94
N LYS A 139 14.05 -9.14 2.71
CA LYS A 139 14.02 -9.11 4.18
C LYS A 139 14.06 -7.67 4.70
N GLN A 140 15.00 -6.87 4.21
CA GLN A 140 15.14 -5.47 4.59
C GLN A 140 13.85 -4.66 4.35
N LYS A 141 13.18 -4.85 3.18
CA LYS A 141 11.96 -4.11 2.85
C LYS A 141 10.75 -4.58 3.65
N ILE A 142 10.62 -5.86 3.92
CA ILE A 142 9.56 -6.40 4.79
C ILE A 142 9.73 -5.84 6.20
N GLU A 143 10.93 -5.93 6.77
CA GLU A 143 11.24 -5.36 8.09
C GLU A 143 10.98 -3.85 8.13
N TYR A 144 11.36 -3.12 7.08
CA TYR A 144 11.08 -1.69 6.95
C TYR A 144 9.58 -1.42 6.99
N ILE A 145 8.78 -2.14 6.18
CA ILE A 145 7.31 -1.97 6.10
C ILE A 145 6.68 -2.22 7.48
N HIS A 146 7.03 -3.33 8.12
CA HIS A 146 6.43 -3.74 9.39
C HIS A 146 6.81 -2.85 10.56
N ASN A 147 8.03 -2.32 10.56
CA ASN A 147 8.51 -1.45 11.64
C ASN A 147 8.10 0.03 11.49
N ASN A 148 7.43 0.44 10.41
CA ASN A 148 6.99 1.83 10.26
C ASN A 148 6.10 2.30 11.43
N PRO A 149 5.03 1.58 11.83
CA PRO A 149 4.18 2.02 12.93
C PRO A 149 4.89 2.00 14.30
N VAL A 150 5.92 1.17 14.47
CA VAL A 150 6.76 1.17 15.69
C VAL A 150 7.66 2.40 15.71
N LYS A 151 8.29 2.75 14.58
CA LYS A 151 9.12 3.96 14.46
C LYS A 151 8.33 5.23 14.71
N ASP A 152 7.08 5.27 14.24
CA ASP A 152 6.16 6.38 14.47
C ASP A 152 5.51 6.34 15.87
N LYS A 153 5.90 5.36 16.72
CA LYS A 153 5.39 5.17 18.09
C LYS A 153 3.87 4.99 18.18
N ILE A 154 3.27 4.44 17.13
CA ILE A 154 1.83 4.11 17.10
C ILE A 154 1.56 2.83 17.90
N VAL A 155 2.46 1.86 17.80
CA VAL A 155 2.42 0.56 18.49
C VAL A 155 3.81 0.21 19.01
N THR A 156 3.88 -0.75 19.94
CA THR A 156 5.15 -1.26 20.48
C THR A 156 5.71 -2.40 19.65
N LEU A 157 4.84 -3.32 19.19
CA LEU A 157 5.22 -4.45 18.33
C LEU A 157 4.57 -4.28 16.94
N PRO A 158 5.26 -4.67 15.86
CA PRO A 158 4.74 -4.52 14.50
C PRO A 158 3.37 -5.20 14.27
N GLU A 159 3.17 -6.37 14.86
CA GLU A 159 1.95 -7.19 14.76
C GLU A 159 0.75 -6.60 15.49
N ASP A 160 0.95 -5.67 16.41
CA ASP A 160 -0.12 -4.94 17.08
C ASP A 160 -0.81 -3.92 16.14
N TYR A 161 -0.13 -3.56 15.05
CA TYR A 161 -0.72 -2.62 14.10
C TYR A 161 -1.66 -3.31 13.11
N TYR A 162 -2.97 -3.08 13.26
CA TYR A 162 -4.02 -3.78 12.51
C TYR A 162 -3.90 -3.64 10.99
N PHE A 163 -3.51 -2.47 10.48
CA PHE A 163 -3.39 -2.18 9.04
C PHE A 163 -1.99 -2.46 8.49
N SER A 164 -1.39 -3.55 8.92
CA SER A 164 -0.08 -4.02 8.47
C SER A 164 -0.06 -5.53 8.28
N SER A 165 0.64 -6.00 7.27
CA SER A 165 0.90 -7.42 7.05
C SER A 165 1.79 -8.07 8.11
N ALA A 166 2.35 -7.31 9.07
CA ALA A 166 3.05 -7.89 10.21
C ALA A 166 2.19 -8.92 10.95
N ARG A 167 0.87 -8.70 11.03
CA ARG A 167 -0.11 -9.64 11.58
C ARG A 167 -0.10 -10.98 10.85
N ASN A 168 -0.14 -10.97 9.51
CA ASN A 168 -0.09 -12.18 8.70
C ASN A 168 1.22 -12.96 8.93
N TYR A 169 2.36 -12.27 9.07
CA TYR A 169 3.65 -12.88 9.37
C TYR A 169 3.72 -13.46 10.80
N ALA A 170 2.95 -12.90 11.73
CA ALA A 170 2.77 -13.42 13.08
C ALA A 170 1.69 -14.52 13.20
N GLY A 171 1.05 -14.92 12.08
CA GLY A 171 -0.02 -15.92 12.08
C GLY A 171 -1.34 -15.41 12.64
N LEU A 172 -1.53 -14.09 12.74
CA LEU A 172 -2.75 -13.45 13.21
C LEU A 172 -3.70 -13.16 12.05
N GLU A 173 -5.01 -13.16 12.32
CA GLU A 173 -6.04 -12.77 11.36
C GLU A 173 -5.86 -11.32 10.88
N ASN A 174 -6.07 -11.07 9.59
CA ASN A 174 -5.92 -9.76 8.99
C ASN A 174 -6.87 -9.55 7.80
N GLU A 175 -7.06 -8.28 7.41
CA GLU A 175 -7.97 -7.86 6.34
C GLU A 175 -7.56 -8.32 4.94
N LEU A 176 -6.26 -8.36 4.65
CA LEU A 176 -5.74 -8.74 3.35
C LEU A 176 -4.97 -10.06 3.45
N GLU A 177 -5.24 -10.94 2.50
CA GLU A 177 -4.39 -12.09 2.26
C GLU A 177 -3.08 -11.65 1.64
N ILE A 178 -1.98 -12.28 2.04
CA ILE A 178 -0.67 -12.02 1.48
C ILE A 178 -0.02 -13.31 0.98
N VAL A 179 0.86 -13.16 0.00
CA VAL A 179 1.74 -14.25 -0.43
C VAL A 179 2.96 -14.24 0.48
N LEU A 180 3.05 -15.19 1.41
CA LEU A 180 4.19 -15.31 2.31
C LEU A 180 5.44 -15.69 1.53
N LYS A 181 6.50 -14.88 1.63
CA LYS A 181 7.84 -15.24 1.17
C LYS A 181 8.64 -15.80 2.33
N CYS A 182 8.88 -17.12 2.32
CA CYS A 182 9.87 -17.73 3.22
C CYS A 182 11.26 -17.25 2.78
N THR A 183 11.93 -16.44 3.62
CA THR A 183 13.38 -16.24 3.52
C THR A 183 14.04 -17.52 4.01
N VAL A 184 14.83 -18.18 3.15
CA VAL A 184 15.61 -19.38 3.52
C VAL A 184 16.43 -19.04 4.75
N GLY A 185 16.15 -19.71 5.89
CA GLY A 185 16.92 -19.55 7.14
C GLY A 185 16.13 -19.34 8.44
N THR A 186 14.82 -19.17 8.38
CA THR A 186 13.97 -19.22 9.58
C THR A 186 13.08 -20.46 9.49
N GLU A 187 13.14 -21.33 10.49
CA GLU A 187 12.26 -22.50 10.61
C GLU A 187 10.80 -21.98 10.60
N CYS A 188 10.09 -22.26 9.49
CA CYS A 188 8.65 -22.06 9.44
C CYS A 188 8.03 -23.02 10.47
N ASN A 189 7.41 -22.48 11.49
CA ASN A 189 6.65 -23.26 12.46
C ASN A 189 5.63 -24.15 11.71
N SER A 190 5.65 -25.44 12.00
CA SER A 190 5.04 -26.54 11.26
C SER A 190 3.51 -26.51 11.05
N ALA A 191 2.80 -25.49 11.56
CA ALA A 191 1.36 -25.31 11.35
C ALA A 191 1.00 -24.52 10.08
N LEU A 192 1.94 -23.77 9.47
CA LEU A 192 1.75 -22.98 8.24
C LEU A 192 2.38 -23.61 6.99
N SER A 193 2.94 -24.82 7.13
CA SER A 193 3.69 -25.54 6.09
C SER A 193 2.87 -26.01 4.89
N THR A 194 1.55 -25.78 4.84
CA THR A 194 0.70 -26.23 3.74
C THR A 194 0.38 -25.13 2.72
N MET A 195 0.79 -23.90 2.94
CA MET A 195 0.61 -22.80 1.99
C MET A 195 1.95 -22.36 1.37
N VAL A 196 2.30 -23.08 0.31
CA VAL A 196 2.98 -22.60 -0.89
C VAL A 196 4.41 -22.09 -0.74
N CYS A 197 5.37 -23.01 -0.72
CA CYS A 197 6.66 -22.84 -1.39
C CYS A 197 6.46 -22.94 -2.91
N LYS A 198 6.18 -21.83 -3.58
CA LYS A 198 6.23 -21.72 -5.03
C LYS A 198 6.99 -20.48 -5.42
N PHE A 199 8.31 -20.61 -5.50
CA PHE A 199 9.13 -19.66 -6.25
C PHE A 199 10.27 -20.42 -6.94
N ASN A 200 10.06 -20.69 -8.22
CA ASN A 200 11.15 -20.82 -9.18
C ASN A 200 11.37 -19.43 -9.77
N PHE A 201 12.61 -18.92 -9.69
CA PHE A 201 13.13 -17.81 -10.46
C PHE A 201 13.62 -18.34 -11.80
#